data_cd286801a939a612f09e6220082abff1
#
_entry.id   cd286801a939a612f09e6220082abff1
#
_cell.length_a   1.000
_cell.length_b   1.000
_cell.length_c   1.000
_cell.angle_alpha   90.00
_cell.angle_beta   90.00
_cell.angle_gamma   90.00
#
_symmetry.space_group_name_H-M   'P 1'
#
loop_
_entity.id
_entity.type
_entity.pdbx_description
1 polymer ?
#
loop_
_entity_poly.entity_id
_entity_poly.type
_entity_poly.pdbx_seq_one_letter_code
_entity_poly.pdbx_strand_id
1 'polypeptide(L)'
;YFNLKHRDIHRPSILLASAIMTVTLIWVIAPTPNTSASTDSAAVSDETVTQIMETHCVACHAESPTQPGFQSAPAGIRLDNLSLLADHNGKVRQAAVDTHYMPLGNSTGMTEEERELLGVWLNKQ
;
A
#
# COMPACT_ATOMS: atom_id res chain seq x y z
N TYR A 1 4.74 31.79 -30.61
CA TYR A 1 5.11 31.19 -31.88
C TYR A 1 4.04 31.44 -32.94
N PHE A 2 2.79 31.19 -32.65
CA PHE A 2 1.66 31.37 -33.57
C PHE A 2 1.52 32.81 -34.03
N ASN A 3 1.68 33.77 -33.13
CA ASN A 3 1.61 35.21 -33.43
C ASN A 3 2.81 35.72 -34.25
N LEU A 4 3.97 35.08 -34.15
CA LEU A 4 5.19 35.41 -34.90
C LEU A 4 5.16 34.84 -36.33
N LYS A 5 4.44 33.73 -36.52
CA LYS A 5 4.29 33.10 -37.85
C LYS A 5 3.51 34.01 -38.82
N HIS A 6 2.57 34.79 -38.32
CA HIS A 6 1.82 35.75 -39.13
C HIS A 6 2.65 36.96 -39.63
N ARG A 7 3.89 37.12 -39.11
CA ARG A 7 4.82 38.17 -39.49
C ARG A 7 6.01 37.64 -40.30
N ASP A 8 5.91 36.42 -40.86
CA ASP A 8 6.98 35.73 -41.61
C ASP A 8 8.34 35.64 -40.87
N ILE A 9 8.34 35.80 -39.55
CA ILE A 9 9.54 35.68 -38.72
C ILE A 9 9.63 34.25 -38.19
N HIS A 10 10.32 33.40 -38.96
CA HIS A 10 10.61 32.04 -38.49
C HIS A 10 11.74 32.04 -37.46
N ARG A 11 11.42 31.84 -36.20
CA ARG A 11 12.40 31.63 -35.13
C ARG A 11 12.29 30.19 -34.57
N PRO A 12 12.98 29.22 -35.22
CA PRO A 12 12.94 27.83 -34.79
C PRO A 12 13.50 27.64 -33.35
N SER A 13 14.32 28.60 -32.89
CA SER A 13 14.86 28.60 -31.52
C SER A 13 13.78 28.64 -30.43
N ILE A 14 12.60 29.22 -30.69
CA ILE A 14 11.51 29.27 -29.71
C ILE A 14 10.91 27.89 -29.53
N LEU A 15 10.77 27.11 -30.59
CA LEU A 15 10.28 25.72 -30.50
C LEU A 15 11.27 24.82 -29.78
N LEU A 16 12.57 24.98 -30.05
CA LEU A 16 13.60 24.22 -29.36
C LEU A 16 13.65 24.58 -27.88
N ALA A 17 13.56 25.86 -27.51
CA ALA A 17 13.55 26.30 -26.13
C ALA A 17 12.32 25.77 -25.37
N SER A 18 11.13 25.78 -25.99
CA SER A 18 9.92 25.25 -25.38
C SER A 18 10.00 23.74 -25.20
N ALA A 19 10.54 23.01 -26.17
CA ALA A 19 10.73 21.56 -26.08
C ALA A 19 11.70 21.18 -24.94
N ILE A 20 12.83 21.88 -24.82
CA ILE A 20 13.80 21.66 -23.75
C ILE A 20 13.15 21.94 -22.37
N MET A 21 12.42 23.05 -22.25
CA MET A 21 11.75 23.41 -21.01
C MET A 21 10.69 22.39 -20.60
N THR A 22 9.95 21.82 -21.57
CA THR A 22 8.95 20.79 -21.30
C THR A 22 9.61 19.49 -20.85
N VAL A 23 10.70 19.09 -21.49
CA VAL A 23 11.45 17.87 -21.12
C VAL A 23 12.07 18.01 -19.73
N THR A 24 12.66 19.16 -19.42
CA THR A 24 13.22 19.40 -18.07
C THR A 24 12.13 19.42 -17.01
N LEU A 25 10.97 20.01 -17.30
CA LEU A 25 9.84 20.00 -16.38
C LEU A 25 9.32 18.60 -16.11
N ILE A 26 9.19 17.77 -17.16
CA ILE A 26 8.80 16.37 -17.01
C ILE A 26 9.85 15.62 -16.18
N TRP A 27 11.12 15.89 -16.36
CA TRP A 27 12.21 15.23 -15.62
C TRP A 27 12.22 15.62 -14.14
N VAL A 28 11.87 16.86 -13.80
CA VAL A 28 11.80 17.36 -12.41
C VAL A 28 10.54 16.89 -11.68
N ILE A 29 9.41 16.76 -12.42
CA ILE A 29 8.11 16.37 -11.84
C ILE A 29 7.90 14.85 -11.95
N ALA A 30 8.64 14.16 -12.84
CA ALA A 30 8.55 12.72 -12.95
C ALA A 30 8.81 12.13 -11.55
N PRO A 31 7.84 11.37 -10.98
CA PRO A 31 8.12 10.65 -9.75
C PRO A 31 9.38 9.85 -10.02
N THR A 32 10.41 10.05 -9.20
CA THR A 32 11.55 9.14 -9.19
C THR A 32 10.93 7.75 -9.17
N PRO A 33 11.30 6.83 -10.09
CA PRO A 33 10.92 5.45 -9.87
C PRO A 33 11.47 5.14 -8.49
N ASN A 34 10.56 5.08 -7.50
CA ASN A 34 10.90 4.44 -6.27
C ASN A 34 11.44 3.10 -6.76
N THR A 35 12.72 2.89 -6.57
CA THR A 35 13.27 1.57 -6.56
C THR A 35 12.59 0.94 -5.35
N SER A 36 11.35 0.54 -5.56
CA SER A 36 10.76 -0.51 -4.78
C SER A 36 11.80 -1.59 -4.87
N ALA A 37 12.50 -1.77 -3.77
CA ALA A 37 13.47 -2.84 -3.63
C ALA A 37 12.82 -4.02 -4.32
N SER A 38 13.52 -4.56 -5.30
CA SER A 38 13.14 -5.73 -6.05
C SER A 38 12.42 -6.65 -5.08
N THR A 39 11.12 -6.77 -5.22
CA THR A 39 10.38 -7.85 -4.64
C THR A 39 10.81 -9.06 -5.46
N ASP A 40 12.08 -9.45 -5.24
CA ASP A 40 12.44 -10.84 -5.33
C ASP A 40 11.34 -11.49 -4.50
N SER A 41 10.66 -12.47 -5.04
CA SER A 41 9.61 -13.23 -4.35
C SER A 41 10.23 -14.02 -3.20
N ALA A 42 10.94 -13.33 -2.32
CA ALA A 42 11.34 -13.80 -1.02
C ALA A 42 10.02 -14.06 -0.28
N ALA A 43 9.75 -15.32 -0.06
CA ALA A 43 8.57 -15.77 0.65
C ALA A 43 8.46 -14.94 1.92
N VAL A 44 7.38 -14.12 2.02
CA VAL A 44 7.08 -13.37 3.24
C VAL A 44 7.14 -14.36 4.39
N SER A 45 7.95 -14.06 5.40
CA SER A 45 8.16 -14.97 6.51
C SER A 45 6.95 -14.97 7.45
N ASP A 46 6.70 -16.09 8.07
CA ASP A 46 5.65 -16.22 9.11
C ASP A 46 5.90 -15.26 10.28
N GLU A 47 7.17 -14.99 10.60
CA GLU A 47 7.56 -14.03 11.63
C GLU A 47 7.09 -12.61 11.29
N THR A 48 7.29 -12.16 10.05
CA THR A 48 6.85 -10.84 9.58
C THR A 48 5.33 -10.72 9.71
N VAL A 49 4.58 -11.74 9.31
CA VAL A 49 3.11 -11.72 9.39
C VAL A 49 2.64 -11.78 10.84
N THR A 50 3.33 -12.52 11.69
CA THR A 50 3.02 -12.55 13.13
C THR A 50 3.17 -11.16 13.75
N GLN A 51 4.24 -10.42 13.43
CA GLN A 51 4.44 -9.05 13.91
C GLN A 51 3.34 -8.09 13.42
N ILE A 52 2.92 -8.22 12.16
CA ILE A 52 1.79 -7.45 11.60
C ILE A 52 0.51 -7.75 12.37
N MET A 53 0.22 -9.03 12.63
CA MET A 53 -0.96 -9.45 13.37
C MET A 53 -0.97 -8.92 14.80
N GLU A 54 0.14 -9.05 15.53
CA GLU A 54 0.28 -8.57 16.90
C GLU A 54 0.07 -7.06 17.00
N THR A 55 0.60 -6.31 16.03
CA THR A 55 0.51 -4.85 16.00
C THR A 55 -0.90 -4.37 15.64
N HIS A 56 -1.56 -5.01 14.68
CA HIS A 56 -2.73 -4.44 14.01
C HIS A 56 -4.03 -5.22 14.24
N CYS A 57 -3.99 -6.46 14.71
CA CYS A 57 -5.16 -7.34 14.74
C CYS A 57 -5.48 -7.87 16.16
N VAL A 58 -4.48 -8.40 16.85
CA VAL A 58 -4.65 -9.19 18.07
C VAL A 58 -5.31 -8.42 19.20
N ALA A 59 -5.04 -7.11 19.33
CA ALA A 59 -5.64 -6.29 20.38
C ALA A 59 -7.18 -6.38 20.42
N CYS A 60 -7.82 -6.52 19.24
CA CYS A 60 -9.27 -6.68 19.11
C CYS A 60 -9.71 -8.12 18.80
N HIS A 61 -8.88 -8.87 18.05
CA HIS A 61 -9.22 -10.16 17.48
C HIS A 61 -8.57 -11.36 18.19
N ALA A 62 -8.19 -11.21 19.45
CA ALA A 62 -7.75 -12.33 20.28
C ALA A 62 -8.93 -13.06 20.94
N GLU A 63 -8.67 -14.23 21.47
CA GLU A 63 -9.62 -14.94 22.36
C GLU A 63 -10.02 -14.08 23.54
N SER A 64 -9.06 -13.34 24.10
CA SER A 64 -9.25 -12.36 25.17
C SER A 64 -8.74 -11.00 24.69
N PRO A 65 -9.59 -10.19 24.03
CA PRO A 65 -9.17 -8.88 23.53
C PRO A 65 -8.68 -7.95 24.64
N THR A 66 -7.63 -7.21 24.35
CA THR A 66 -7.08 -6.19 25.27
C THR A 66 -7.59 -4.78 24.97
N GLN A 67 -8.16 -4.57 23.78
CA GLN A 67 -8.71 -3.28 23.39
C GLN A 67 -9.97 -2.96 24.21
N PRO A 68 -10.06 -1.79 24.88
CA PRO A 68 -11.24 -1.38 25.62
C PRO A 68 -12.51 -1.41 24.76
N GLY A 69 -13.59 -1.95 25.33
CA GLY A 69 -14.89 -2.05 24.64
C GLY A 69 -15.15 -3.40 23.97
N PHE A 70 -14.17 -4.28 23.88
CA PHE A 70 -14.32 -5.62 23.33
C PHE A 70 -14.21 -6.67 24.45
N GLN A 71 -15.23 -7.51 24.60
CA GLN A 71 -15.23 -8.63 25.55
C GLN A 71 -14.91 -9.96 24.88
N SER A 72 -15.01 -10.00 23.55
CA SER A 72 -14.67 -11.15 22.70
C SER A 72 -14.31 -10.67 21.31
N ALA A 73 -13.68 -11.53 20.54
CA ALA A 73 -13.29 -11.21 19.16
C ALA A 73 -14.52 -10.80 18.31
N PRO A 74 -14.50 -9.61 17.67
CA PRO A 74 -15.59 -9.14 16.83
C PRO A 74 -15.95 -10.15 15.73
N ALA A 75 -17.25 -10.35 15.48
CA ALA A 75 -17.77 -11.31 14.53
C ALA A 75 -17.27 -12.77 14.73
N GLY A 76 -16.74 -13.09 15.89
CA GLY A 76 -16.13 -14.40 16.19
C GLY A 76 -14.83 -14.67 15.41
N ILE A 77 -14.24 -13.65 14.81
CA ILE A 77 -12.99 -13.80 14.05
C ILE A 77 -11.83 -13.66 15.02
N ARG A 78 -11.17 -14.77 15.28
CA ARG A 78 -9.98 -14.85 16.12
C ARG A 78 -8.73 -14.89 15.25
N LEU A 79 -7.72 -14.14 15.65
CA LEU A 79 -6.46 -14.00 14.93
C LEU A 79 -5.26 -14.10 15.88
N ASP A 80 -5.34 -15.04 16.84
CA ASP A 80 -4.31 -15.24 17.85
C ASP A 80 -3.03 -15.90 17.28
N ASN A 81 -3.14 -16.53 16.12
CA ASN A 81 -2.04 -17.24 15.47
C ASN A 81 -2.27 -17.37 13.95
N LEU A 82 -1.22 -17.78 13.23
CA LEU A 82 -1.24 -17.91 11.77
C LEU A 82 -2.24 -18.95 11.25
N SER A 83 -2.54 -20.01 12.01
CA SER A 83 -3.55 -20.99 11.59
C SER A 83 -4.93 -20.36 11.55
N LEU A 84 -5.31 -19.61 12.58
CA LEU A 84 -6.57 -18.88 12.64
C LEU A 84 -6.64 -17.77 11.57
N LEU A 85 -5.51 -17.15 11.28
CA LEU A 85 -5.41 -16.19 10.16
C LEU A 85 -5.71 -16.88 8.82
N ALA A 86 -5.13 -18.05 8.58
CA ALA A 86 -5.36 -18.85 7.37
C ALA A 86 -6.82 -19.32 7.26
N ASP A 87 -7.43 -19.76 8.37
CA ASP A 87 -8.84 -20.15 8.41
C ASP A 87 -9.79 -18.99 8.05
N HIS A 88 -9.38 -17.77 8.31
CA HIS A 88 -10.13 -16.55 8.01
C HIS A 88 -9.59 -15.77 6.79
N ASN A 89 -8.71 -16.38 5.98
CA ASN A 89 -7.99 -15.77 4.86
C ASN A 89 -8.86 -14.81 4.03
N GLY A 90 -9.96 -15.28 3.46
CA GLY A 90 -10.81 -14.48 2.58
C GLY A 90 -11.38 -13.23 3.26
N LYS A 91 -11.79 -13.33 4.52
CA LYS A 91 -12.33 -12.19 5.29
C LYS A 91 -11.24 -11.18 5.64
N VAL A 92 -10.09 -11.67 6.09
CA VAL A 92 -8.95 -10.82 6.43
C VAL A 92 -8.43 -10.11 5.19
N ARG A 93 -8.27 -10.84 4.07
CA ARG A 93 -7.88 -10.26 2.80
C ARG A 93 -8.81 -9.13 2.39
N GLN A 94 -10.11 -9.40 2.34
CA GLN A 94 -11.10 -8.40 1.95
C GLN A 94 -11.05 -7.17 2.86
N ALA A 95 -10.97 -7.37 4.17
CA ALA A 95 -11.07 -6.28 5.13
C ALA A 95 -9.76 -5.47 5.28
N ALA A 96 -8.60 -6.13 5.28
CA ALA A 96 -7.33 -5.48 5.59
C ALA A 96 -6.50 -5.12 4.33
N VAL A 97 -6.63 -5.91 3.25
CA VAL A 97 -5.84 -5.73 2.04
C VAL A 97 -6.64 -5.03 0.95
N ASP A 98 -7.83 -5.57 0.61
CA ASP A 98 -8.54 -5.09 -0.58
C ASP A 98 -9.34 -3.81 -0.32
N THR A 99 -9.97 -3.67 0.85
CA THR A 99 -10.84 -2.52 1.18
C THR A 99 -10.24 -1.55 2.19
N HIS A 100 -9.15 -1.90 2.86
CA HIS A 100 -8.53 -1.13 3.95
C HIS A 100 -9.49 -0.77 5.09
N TYR A 101 -10.60 -1.53 5.23
CA TYR A 101 -11.58 -1.33 6.29
C TYR A 101 -10.98 -1.65 7.67
N MET A 102 -10.08 -2.64 7.73
CA MET A 102 -9.32 -2.99 8.93
C MET A 102 -7.84 -2.61 8.79
N PRO A 103 -7.17 -2.22 9.87
CA PRO A 103 -7.69 -1.88 11.21
C PRO A 103 -8.72 -0.77 11.15
N LEU A 104 -9.71 -0.80 12.03
CA LEU A 104 -10.84 0.14 11.97
C LEU A 104 -10.37 1.59 12.04
N GLY A 105 -10.64 2.38 10.98
CA GLY A 105 -10.16 3.74 10.84
C GLY A 105 -8.63 3.85 10.79
N ASN A 106 -7.94 2.80 10.46
CA ASN A 106 -6.48 2.65 10.50
C ASN A 106 -5.85 3.12 11.82
N SER A 107 -6.53 2.81 12.94
CA SER A 107 -6.19 3.29 14.28
C SER A 107 -4.80 2.84 14.77
N THR A 108 -4.26 1.77 14.22
CA THR A 108 -2.91 1.26 14.52
C THR A 108 -1.84 1.72 13.54
N GLY A 109 -2.22 2.49 12.51
CA GLY A 109 -1.29 3.02 11.51
C GLY A 109 -0.70 1.97 10.57
N MET A 110 -1.46 0.92 10.23
CA MET A 110 -1.02 -0.09 9.27
C MET A 110 -0.66 0.54 7.92
N THR A 111 0.55 0.25 7.42
CA THR A 111 1.09 0.81 6.18
C THR A 111 0.68 0.00 4.95
N GLU A 112 0.82 0.59 3.77
CA GLU A 112 0.57 -0.11 2.50
C GLU A 112 1.54 -1.28 2.30
N GLU A 113 2.80 -1.13 2.71
CA GLU A 113 3.79 -2.19 2.64
C GLU A 113 3.39 -3.40 3.50
N GLU A 114 2.92 -3.17 4.73
CA GLU A 114 2.42 -4.24 5.61
C GLU A 114 1.18 -4.93 5.02
N ARG A 115 0.29 -4.18 4.34
CA ARG A 115 -0.87 -4.74 3.64
C ARG A 115 -0.45 -5.62 2.46
N GLU A 116 0.53 -5.18 1.68
CA GLU A 116 1.09 -5.96 0.58
C GLU A 116 1.75 -7.25 1.08
N LEU A 117 2.57 -7.17 2.13
CA LEU A 117 3.21 -8.34 2.75
C LEU A 117 2.16 -9.34 3.26
N LEU A 118 1.14 -8.85 3.98
CA LEU A 118 0.03 -9.68 4.44
C LEU A 118 -0.70 -10.32 3.26
N GLY A 119 -0.99 -9.56 2.20
CA GLY A 119 -1.65 -10.04 0.99
C GLY A 119 -0.85 -11.12 0.27
N VAL A 120 0.46 -10.96 0.17
CA VAL A 120 1.37 -11.97 -0.42
C VAL A 120 1.36 -13.25 0.39
N TRP A 121 1.38 -13.16 1.72
CA TRP A 121 1.32 -14.34 2.57
C TRP A 121 -0.02 -15.06 2.46
N LEU A 122 -1.13 -14.32 2.51
CA LEU A 122 -2.49 -14.87 2.38
C LEU A 122 -2.72 -15.59 1.03
N ASN A 123 -2.03 -15.20 -0.03
CA ASN A 123 -2.11 -15.88 -1.34
C ASN A 123 -1.50 -17.28 -1.37
N LYS A 124 -0.71 -17.64 -0.37
CA LYS A 124 -0.02 -18.93 -0.30
C LYS A 124 -0.76 -19.97 0.56
N GLN A 125 -1.87 -19.55 1.20
CA GLN A 125 -2.63 -20.39 2.12
C GLN A 125 -3.81 -21.13 1.42
#